data_59b7fb4c13af6efb1b164ff47d73d92b
#
_entry.id   59b7fb4c13af6efb1b164ff47d73d92b
#
_cell.length_a   1.000
_cell.length_b   1.000
_cell.length_c   1.000
_cell.angle_alpha   90.00
_cell.angle_beta   90.00
_cell.angle_gamma   90.00
#
_symmetry.space_group_name_H-M   'P 1'
#
loop_
_entity.id
_entity.type
_entity.pdbx_description
1 polymer ?
#
loop_
_entity_poly.entity_id
_entity_poly.type
_entity_poly.pdbx_seq_one_letter_code
_entity_poly.pdbx_strand_id
1 'polypeptide(L)'
;MKFIEENCGVFGIYSKTQCADSIYQGLDFLQHRGQEYCGISTFDKEINHITHHGRVTNLFTGEELQSLTGTWGIGHVSLRDRQPMKWKTRVGEISVAFSGNVINAGELMEDMMNRGKSFYKGYDIEIISKIIIEKGDVVSGISALSEKIKGSYSLVVLTREGIYASRDIYGFRPLILGGNSESYAVSSESRAMQNMDMEIFRDVAPGEIVLINAKGFQTVKQLDSPRKAHCAFEWAYTASIDSIIDGVYVQEARNNLGESLAQRDIDEGGIVADIVAPVPMSGVGHALGYHKRSKINYQDVFLYNRYADRSYTQITQVAREKMAKRKLSVLPYVKGKKVVLCDDSIVRGTQILNKVKDLKKAGAKEIHVRIACPPLMYPCAFGISTRSEGELLARKYVKTGNILSMEQLVDLEAQIAQKIGADSVKFNTMDAFVKSLLIPRDSLCLQCFDGISPCKL
;
A
#
# COMPACT_ATOMS: atom_id res chain seq x y z
N MET A 1 7.17 17.95 12.99
CA MET A 1 5.95 17.17 12.70
C MET A 1 6.30 16.12 11.67
N LYS A 2 6.32 14.85 12.04
CA LYS A 2 6.73 13.75 11.15
C LYS A 2 5.62 13.50 10.13
N PHE A 3 5.90 13.61 8.85
CA PHE A 3 4.92 13.32 7.80
C PHE A 3 4.82 11.81 7.63
N ILE A 4 3.62 11.25 7.82
CA ILE A 4 3.33 9.86 7.53
C ILE A 4 3.05 9.77 6.03
N GLU A 5 4.03 9.33 5.24
CA GLU A 5 3.91 9.06 3.81
C GLU A 5 4.62 7.74 3.54
N GLU A 6 3.96 6.62 3.78
CA GLU A 6 4.59 5.34 3.51
C GLU A 6 3.62 4.33 2.91
N ASN A 7 3.69 4.22 1.59
CA ASN A 7 3.48 2.97 0.90
C ASN A 7 4.87 2.56 0.41
N CYS A 8 5.44 1.52 0.99
CA CYS A 8 6.74 0.97 0.62
C CYS A 8 6.58 -0.49 0.18
N GLY A 9 7.51 -0.98 -0.63
CA GLY A 9 7.60 -2.37 -1.01
C GLY A 9 8.97 -2.95 -0.65
N VAL A 10 8.99 -4.10 -0.01
CA VAL A 10 10.18 -4.91 0.25
C VAL A 10 10.18 -6.16 -0.60
N PHE A 11 11.36 -6.55 -1.05
CA PHE A 11 11.62 -7.80 -1.75
C PHE A 11 12.91 -8.41 -1.24
N GLY A 12 12.96 -9.73 -1.13
CA GLY A 12 14.18 -10.48 -0.78
C GLY A 12 14.19 -11.80 -1.51
N ILE A 13 15.36 -12.25 -1.96
CA ILE A 13 15.51 -13.50 -2.70
C ILE A 13 16.84 -14.18 -2.41
N TYR A 14 16.80 -15.49 -2.21
CA TYR A 14 17.89 -16.41 -2.46
C TYR A 14 17.72 -17.02 -3.86
N SER A 15 18.79 -17.09 -4.63
CA SER A 15 18.83 -17.78 -5.93
C SER A 15 20.08 -18.62 -6.05
N LYS A 16 20.06 -19.70 -6.83
CA LYS A 16 21.25 -20.50 -7.17
C LYS A 16 22.24 -19.73 -8.05
N THR A 17 21.78 -18.68 -8.71
CA THR A 17 22.56 -17.77 -9.57
C THR A 17 22.63 -16.38 -8.98
N GLN A 18 23.25 -15.43 -9.68
CA GLN A 18 23.26 -14.01 -9.30
C GLN A 18 21.82 -13.47 -9.15
N CYS A 19 21.55 -12.79 -8.04
CA CYS A 19 20.17 -12.41 -7.68
C CYS A 19 19.78 -10.97 -8.04
N ALA A 20 20.72 -10.14 -8.49
CA ALA A 20 20.49 -8.71 -8.70
C ALA A 20 19.37 -8.42 -9.71
N ASP A 21 19.36 -9.12 -10.85
CA ASP A 21 18.31 -8.96 -11.87
C ASP A 21 16.93 -9.39 -11.35
N SER A 22 16.87 -10.46 -10.56
CA SER A 22 15.60 -10.89 -9.93
C SER A 22 15.08 -9.88 -8.92
N ILE A 23 15.99 -9.24 -8.15
CA ILE A 23 15.58 -8.17 -7.22
C ILE A 23 15.08 -6.96 -8.01
N TYR A 24 15.79 -6.56 -9.07
CA TYR A 24 15.37 -5.47 -9.95
C TYR A 24 13.97 -5.69 -10.51
N GLN A 25 13.67 -6.89 -11.04
CA GLN A 25 12.36 -7.27 -11.55
C GLN A 25 11.30 -7.25 -10.44
N GLY A 26 11.59 -7.85 -9.28
CA GLY A 26 10.69 -7.84 -8.13
C GLY A 26 10.32 -6.42 -7.68
N LEU A 27 11.29 -5.50 -7.67
CA LEU A 27 11.06 -4.08 -7.33
C LEU A 27 10.25 -3.34 -8.40
N ASP A 28 10.43 -3.66 -9.70
CA ASP A 28 9.62 -3.06 -10.76
C ASP A 28 8.14 -3.42 -10.58
N PHE A 29 7.84 -4.68 -10.27
CA PHE A 29 6.48 -5.11 -9.95
C PHE A 29 5.90 -4.48 -8.67
N LEU A 30 6.76 -4.03 -7.74
CA LEU A 30 6.37 -3.32 -6.51
C LEU A 30 6.40 -1.79 -6.66
N GLN A 31 6.74 -1.23 -7.83
CA GLN A 31 6.96 0.20 -8.04
C GLN A 31 5.74 1.08 -7.71
N HIS A 32 4.52 0.53 -7.76
CA HIS A 32 3.30 1.24 -7.36
C HIS A 32 3.27 1.56 -5.86
N ARG A 33 4.01 0.82 -5.02
CA ARG A 33 4.14 1.05 -3.57
C ARG A 33 5.08 2.20 -3.23
N GLY A 34 6.05 2.52 -4.09
CA GLY A 34 6.98 3.63 -3.86
C GLY A 34 7.67 4.04 -5.14
N GLN A 35 7.84 5.34 -5.39
CA GLN A 35 8.31 5.84 -6.67
C GLN A 35 9.37 6.94 -6.55
N GLU A 36 9.77 7.31 -5.33
CA GLU A 36 10.74 8.38 -5.09
C GLU A 36 12.13 7.83 -4.79
N TYR A 37 12.22 6.64 -4.18
CA TYR A 37 13.49 6.00 -3.89
C TYR A 37 13.42 4.51 -4.20
N CYS A 38 14.55 3.96 -4.61
CA CYS A 38 14.74 2.52 -4.78
C CYS A 38 16.16 2.13 -4.38
N GLY A 39 16.35 0.85 -4.02
CA GLY A 39 17.66 0.35 -3.67
C GLY A 39 17.73 -1.17 -3.66
N ILE A 40 18.94 -1.68 -3.86
CA ILE A 40 19.27 -3.11 -3.88
C ILE A 40 20.50 -3.32 -3.00
N SER A 41 20.48 -4.37 -2.19
CA SER A 41 21.65 -4.92 -1.49
C SER A 41 21.75 -6.40 -1.80
N THR A 42 22.92 -6.86 -2.20
CA THR A 42 23.24 -8.28 -2.41
C THR A 42 24.41 -8.72 -1.53
N PHE A 43 24.54 -9.99 -1.25
CA PHE A 43 25.61 -10.55 -0.45
C PHE A 43 26.40 -11.59 -1.26
N ASP A 44 27.71 -11.39 -1.31
CA ASP A 44 28.71 -12.36 -1.76
C ASP A 44 29.70 -12.63 -0.62
N LYS A 45 30.83 -11.96 -0.58
CA LYS A 45 31.77 -11.94 0.57
C LYS A 45 31.46 -10.82 1.55
N GLU A 46 30.94 -9.75 1.01
CA GLU A 46 30.47 -8.55 1.71
C GLU A 46 29.13 -8.10 1.10
N ILE A 47 28.49 -7.11 1.69
CA ILE A 47 27.25 -6.54 1.14
C ILE A 47 27.58 -5.51 0.07
N ASN A 48 27.20 -5.78 -1.18
CA ASN A 48 27.13 -4.80 -2.25
C ASN A 48 25.83 -4.02 -2.13
N HIS A 49 25.87 -2.69 -2.36
CA HIS A 49 24.74 -1.84 -2.03
C HIS A 49 24.64 -0.62 -2.95
N ILE A 50 23.50 -0.43 -3.59
CA ILE A 50 23.20 0.73 -4.44
C ILE A 50 21.80 1.25 -4.13
N THR A 51 21.64 2.58 -3.99
CA THR A 51 20.36 3.24 -3.81
C THR A 51 20.25 4.47 -4.68
N HIS A 52 19.05 4.70 -5.23
CA HIS A 52 18.73 5.80 -6.10
C HIS A 52 17.55 6.65 -5.62
N HIS A 53 17.45 7.87 -6.13
CA HIS A 53 16.28 8.73 -6.02
C HIS A 53 15.52 8.69 -7.34
N GLY A 54 14.41 7.96 -7.38
CA GLY A 54 13.54 7.75 -8.54
C GLY A 54 13.09 6.30 -8.70
N ARG A 55 12.61 5.96 -9.90
CA ARG A 55 12.07 4.64 -10.22
C ARG A 55 13.17 3.66 -10.58
N VAL A 56 12.97 2.39 -10.22
CA VAL A 56 13.86 1.28 -10.51
C VAL A 56 14.25 1.24 -12.00
N THR A 57 13.25 1.21 -12.89
CA THR A 57 13.43 1.07 -14.33
C THR A 57 14.18 2.21 -15.01
N ASN A 58 14.28 3.38 -14.38
CA ASN A 58 14.92 4.54 -14.97
C ASN A 58 16.37 4.77 -14.50
N LEU A 59 16.80 4.07 -13.44
CA LEU A 59 18.00 4.44 -12.72
C LEU A 59 19.04 3.33 -12.62
N PHE A 60 18.64 2.07 -12.48
CA PHE A 60 19.60 0.97 -12.46
C PHE A 60 20.11 0.69 -13.87
N THR A 61 21.42 0.79 -14.05
CA THR A 61 22.12 0.44 -15.30
C THR A 61 22.54 -1.03 -15.29
N GLY A 62 22.83 -1.59 -16.49
CA GLY A 62 23.34 -2.95 -16.59
C GLY A 62 24.68 -3.14 -15.86
N GLU A 63 25.54 -2.12 -15.86
CA GLU A 63 26.83 -2.16 -15.16
C GLU A 63 26.64 -2.18 -13.63
N GLU A 64 25.70 -1.38 -13.10
CA GLU A 64 25.37 -1.39 -11.69
C GLU A 64 24.79 -2.73 -11.23
N LEU A 65 23.87 -3.32 -12.02
CA LEU A 65 23.33 -4.65 -11.72
C LEU A 65 24.40 -5.73 -11.74
N GLN A 66 25.35 -5.68 -12.68
CA GLN A 66 26.49 -6.60 -12.72
C GLN A 66 27.45 -6.44 -11.54
N SER A 67 27.56 -5.21 -10.99
CA SER A 67 28.37 -4.95 -9.79
C SER A 67 27.77 -5.48 -8.50
N LEU A 68 26.45 -5.70 -8.47
CA LEU A 68 25.72 -6.26 -7.33
C LEU A 68 25.82 -7.80 -7.34
N THR A 69 27.03 -8.31 -7.09
CA THR A 69 27.28 -9.77 -7.05
C THR A 69 26.67 -10.41 -5.82
N GLY A 70 26.25 -11.67 -5.93
CA GLY A 70 25.74 -12.47 -4.83
C GLY A 70 24.51 -13.29 -5.19
N THR A 71 24.27 -14.33 -4.39
CA THR A 71 23.18 -15.29 -4.59
C THR A 71 21.97 -15.03 -3.67
N TRP A 72 22.09 -14.13 -2.72
CA TRP A 72 20.94 -13.61 -1.98
C TRP A 72 21.06 -12.10 -1.76
N GLY A 73 19.92 -11.47 -1.67
CA GLY A 73 19.86 -10.02 -1.51
C GLY A 73 18.45 -9.53 -1.24
N ILE A 74 18.35 -8.25 -0.94
CA ILE A 74 17.10 -7.55 -0.66
C ILE A 74 16.98 -6.28 -1.50
N GLY A 75 15.73 -5.87 -1.74
CA GLY A 75 15.43 -4.62 -2.43
C GLY A 75 14.29 -3.87 -1.78
N HIS A 76 14.19 -2.59 -2.08
CA HIS A 76 13.19 -1.69 -1.53
C HIS A 76 12.78 -0.60 -2.53
N VAL A 77 11.49 -0.24 -2.49
CA VAL A 77 10.92 0.94 -3.14
C VAL A 77 10.14 1.76 -2.13
N SER A 78 10.28 3.10 -2.14
CA SER A 78 9.61 3.99 -1.18
C SER A 78 9.23 5.35 -1.76
N LEU A 79 8.44 6.11 -0.98
CA LEU A 79 8.10 7.51 -1.24
C LEU A 79 8.96 8.46 -0.39
N ARG A 80 9.74 7.97 0.58
CA ARG A 80 10.29 8.85 1.61
C ARG A 80 11.78 8.78 1.81
N ASP A 81 12.35 7.59 1.88
CA ASP A 81 13.72 7.38 2.33
C ASP A 81 14.47 6.35 1.50
N ARG A 82 15.79 6.46 1.55
CA ARG A 82 16.67 5.53 0.86
C ARG A 82 16.82 4.26 1.68
N GLN A 83 16.32 3.18 1.16
CA GLN A 83 16.49 1.83 1.67
C GLN A 83 16.84 0.89 0.49
N PRO A 84 17.45 -0.28 0.78
CA PRO A 84 17.92 -0.79 2.06
C PRO A 84 18.98 0.11 2.71
N MET A 85 19.21 0.00 4.05
CA MET A 85 20.26 0.72 4.74
C MET A 85 21.33 -0.27 5.22
N LYS A 86 22.58 -0.09 4.74
CA LYS A 86 23.72 -0.94 5.08
C LYS A 86 24.42 -0.47 6.35
N TRP A 87 24.78 -1.41 7.21
CA TRP A 87 25.51 -1.17 8.46
C TRP A 87 26.67 -2.15 8.63
N LYS A 88 27.80 -1.63 9.10
CA LYS A 88 28.91 -2.45 9.57
C LYS A 88 28.80 -2.59 11.08
N THR A 89 28.68 -3.81 11.57
CA THR A 89 28.42 -4.11 12.98
C THR A 89 29.44 -5.08 13.55
N ARG A 90 29.44 -5.27 14.86
CA ARG A 90 30.31 -6.27 15.53
C ARG A 90 30.05 -7.71 15.11
N VAL A 91 28.85 -8.00 14.59
CA VAL A 91 28.46 -9.34 14.12
C VAL A 91 28.56 -9.49 12.60
N GLY A 92 29.17 -8.53 11.93
CA GLY A 92 29.33 -8.48 10.47
C GLY A 92 28.50 -7.36 9.84
N GLU A 93 28.48 -7.35 8.52
CA GLU A 93 27.64 -6.41 7.78
C GLU A 93 26.20 -6.89 7.75
N ILE A 94 25.25 -5.97 7.87
CA ILE A 94 23.82 -6.19 7.64
C ILE A 94 23.25 -5.11 6.75
N SER A 95 22.20 -5.42 6.02
CA SER A 95 21.41 -4.43 5.29
C SER A 95 19.94 -4.63 5.62
N VAL A 96 19.23 -3.54 5.90
CA VAL A 96 17.88 -3.57 6.46
C VAL A 96 16.94 -2.78 5.56
N ALA A 97 15.78 -3.34 5.26
CA ALA A 97 14.67 -2.64 4.60
C ALA A 97 13.34 -3.01 5.26
N PHE A 98 12.41 -2.05 5.32
CA PHE A 98 11.08 -2.29 5.87
C PHE A 98 10.00 -1.48 5.15
N SER A 99 8.78 -1.95 5.25
CA SER A 99 7.55 -1.26 4.87
C SER A 99 6.67 -1.13 6.11
N GLY A 100 6.34 0.08 6.52
CA GLY A 100 5.56 0.33 7.73
C GLY A 100 5.72 1.73 8.29
N ASN A 101 5.38 1.91 9.57
CA ASN A 101 5.53 3.19 10.26
C ASN A 101 5.83 2.99 11.76
N VAL A 102 6.76 3.75 12.31
CA VAL A 102 7.11 3.77 13.74
C VAL A 102 6.45 4.98 14.39
N ILE A 103 5.35 4.78 15.11
CA ILE A 103 4.55 5.86 15.72
C ILE A 103 5.34 6.57 16.81
N ASN A 104 6.01 5.82 17.66
CA ASN A 104 6.82 6.34 18.76
C ASN A 104 8.29 6.63 18.39
N ALA A 105 8.56 6.90 17.09
CA ALA A 105 9.92 7.16 16.61
C ALA A 105 10.61 8.31 17.33
N GLY A 106 9.88 9.37 17.67
CA GLY A 106 10.43 10.51 18.43
C GLY A 106 10.95 10.12 19.82
N GLU A 107 10.12 9.39 20.57
CA GLU A 107 10.48 8.89 21.91
C GLU A 107 11.69 7.95 21.87
N LEU A 108 11.69 7.00 20.91
CA LEU A 108 12.80 6.07 20.75
C LEU A 108 14.09 6.76 20.33
N MET A 109 14.01 7.75 19.45
CA MET A 109 15.17 8.52 19.00
C MET A 109 15.76 9.35 20.14
N GLU A 110 14.92 10.00 20.95
CA GLU A 110 15.37 10.77 22.12
C GLU A 110 16.05 9.88 23.16
N ASP A 111 15.43 8.74 23.51
CA ASP A 111 16.03 7.76 24.42
C ASP A 111 17.40 7.26 23.91
N MET A 112 17.50 6.96 22.62
CA MET A 112 18.76 6.53 22.02
C MET A 112 19.82 7.64 22.01
N MET A 113 19.45 8.89 21.73
CA MET A 113 20.38 10.04 21.80
C MET A 113 20.89 10.28 23.22
N ASN A 114 20.02 10.17 24.22
CA ASN A 114 20.38 10.25 25.62
C ASN A 114 21.40 9.16 26.04
N ARG A 115 21.39 8.03 25.35
CA ARG A 115 22.38 6.94 25.50
C ARG A 115 23.59 7.07 24.57
N GLY A 116 23.80 8.23 23.95
CA GLY A 116 24.96 8.52 23.12
C GLY A 116 24.89 7.96 21.68
N LYS A 117 23.71 7.56 21.20
CA LYS A 117 23.53 7.17 19.79
C LYS A 117 23.31 8.41 18.93
N SER A 118 23.88 8.43 17.74
CA SER A 118 23.68 9.48 16.74
C SER A 118 22.79 9.01 15.59
N PHE A 119 22.10 9.92 14.92
CA PHE A 119 21.27 9.67 13.75
C PHE A 119 21.73 10.51 12.57
N TYR A 120 21.64 9.97 11.35
CA TYR A 120 21.98 10.72 10.14
C TYR A 120 20.84 11.66 9.74
N LYS A 121 19.61 11.14 9.67
CA LYS A 121 18.40 11.91 9.35
C LYS A 121 17.22 11.63 10.27
N GLY A 122 17.32 10.63 11.14
CA GLY A 122 16.23 10.22 12.03
C GLY A 122 15.07 9.53 11.33
N TYR A 123 15.34 8.83 10.24
CA TYR A 123 14.35 7.98 9.58
C TYR A 123 14.01 6.75 10.43
N ASP A 124 12.81 6.21 10.26
CA ASP A 124 12.38 5.01 10.98
C ASP A 124 13.30 3.81 10.78
N ILE A 125 13.86 3.66 9.58
CA ILE A 125 14.83 2.61 9.27
C ILE A 125 16.10 2.71 10.13
N GLU A 126 16.54 3.91 10.51
CA GLU A 126 17.69 4.08 11.40
C GLU A 126 17.39 3.57 12.81
N ILE A 127 16.18 3.86 13.31
CA ILE A 127 15.71 3.40 14.63
C ILE A 127 15.62 1.88 14.65
N ILE A 128 14.95 1.30 13.65
CA ILE A 128 14.80 -0.15 13.49
C ILE A 128 16.17 -0.83 13.43
N SER A 129 17.06 -0.34 12.57
CA SER A 129 18.41 -0.91 12.42
C SER A 129 19.20 -0.87 13.72
N LYS A 130 19.14 0.24 14.48
CA LYS A 130 19.85 0.39 15.75
C LYS A 130 19.33 -0.54 16.84
N ILE A 131 18.01 -0.77 16.90
CA ILE A 131 17.43 -1.75 17.84
C ILE A 131 17.91 -3.16 17.49
N ILE A 132 17.93 -3.53 16.20
CA ILE A 132 18.41 -4.84 15.77
C ILE A 132 19.89 -5.04 16.14
N ILE A 133 20.73 -4.07 15.83
CA ILE A 133 22.18 -4.14 16.06
C ILE A 133 22.52 -4.21 17.56
N GLU A 134 21.73 -3.57 18.42
CA GLU A 134 22.02 -3.48 19.86
C GLU A 134 22.00 -4.85 20.56
N LYS A 135 21.21 -5.80 20.06
CA LYS A 135 21.00 -7.12 20.71
C LYS A 135 22.06 -8.18 20.40
N GLY A 136 22.91 -7.97 19.40
CA GLY A 136 24.04 -8.85 19.09
C GLY A 136 23.74 -10.02 18.19
N ASP A 137 22.47 -10.35 17.94
CA ASP A 137 21.99 -11.24 16.87
C ASP A 137 20.68 -10.72 16.30
N VAL A 138 20.37 -11.11 15.05
CA VAL A 138 19.23 -10.57 14.30
C VAL A 138 17.89 -11.01 14.90
N VAL A 139 17.78 -12.25 15.34
CA VAL A 139 16.50 -12.80 15.88
C VAL A 139 16.13 -12.12 17.20
N SER A 140 17.10 -11.96 18.10
CA SER A 140 16.91 -11.18 19.35
C SER A 140 16.64 -9.70 19.06
N GLY A 141 17.29 -9.14 18.04
CA GLY A 141 17.08 -7.77 17.59
C GLY A 141 15.66 -7.54 17.07
N ILE A 142 15.17 -8.40 16.18
CA ILE A 142 13.78 -8.35 15.67
C ILE A 142 12.77 -8.59 16.81
N SER A 143 13.08 -9.50 17.74
CA SER A 143 12.22 -9.70 18.92
C SER A 143 12.11 -8.43 19.76
N ALA A 144 13.20 -7.69 19.95
CA ALA A 144 13.20 -6.42 20.68
C ALA A 144 12.42 -5.30 19.93
N LEU A 145 12.27 -5.38 18.59
CA LEU A 145 11.43 -4.46 17.85
C LEU A 145 9.95 -4.60 18.29
N SER A 146 9.45 -5.85 18.40
CA SER A 146 8.05 -6.09 18.78
C SER A 146 7.69 -5.56 20.17
N GLU A 147 8.67 -5.44 21.06
CA GLU A 147 8.51 -4.89 22.42
C GLU A 147 8.60 -3.36 22.47
N LYS A 148 9.44 -2.77 21.60
CA LYS A 148 9.79 -1.33 21.67
C LYS A 148 8.98 -0.48 20.70
N ILE A 149 8.64 -1.03 19.51
CA ILE A 149 7.98 -0.25 18.45
C ILE A 149 6.46 -0.29 18.63
N LYS A 150 5.87 0.90 18.70
CA LYS A 150 4.47 1.12 18.44
C LYS A 150 4.32 1.44 16.95
N GLY A 151 3.56 0.62 16.19
CA GLY A 151 3.44 0.83 14.76
C GLY A 151 3.26 -0.45 13.96
N SER A 152 3.71 -0.42 12.72
CA SER A 152 3.63 -1.54 11.78
C SER A 152 4.95 -1.77 11.06
N TYR A 153 5.26 -3.02 10.72
CA TYR A 153 6.38 -3.32 9.83
C TYR A 153 6.23 -4.66 9.11
N SER A 154 6.67 -4.68 7.85
CA SER A 154 7.14 -5.86 7.14
C SER A 154 8.61 -5.63 6.84
N LEU A 155 9.48 -6.46 7.41
CA LEU A 155 10.91 -6.24 7.54
C LEU A 155 11.69 -7.33 6.79
N VAL A 156 12.77 -6.93 6.12
CA VAL A 156 13.79 -7.84 5.59
C VAL A 156 15.18 -7.38 6.02
N VAL A 157 16.00 -8.33 6.48
CA VAL A 157 17.37 -8.08 6.95
C VAL A 157 18.31 -9.03 6.23
N LEU A 158 19.20 -8.48 5.40
CA LEU A 158 20.24 -9.22 4.71
C LEU A 158 21.45 -9.38 5.61
N THR A 159 21.96 -10.60 5.71
CA THR A 159 23.14 -10.99 6.49
C THR A 159 23.98 -12.02 5.72
N ARG A 160 25.13 -12.40 6.29
CA ARG A 160 25.93 -13.52 5.76
C ARG A 160 25.26 -14.90 5.88
N GLU A 161 24.25 -15.04 6.73
CA GLU A 161 23.52 -16.31 6.95
C GLU A 161 22.35 -16.50 5.99
N GLY A 162 21.93 -15.42 5.35
CA GLY A 162 20.76 -15.34 4.48
C GLY A 162 19.93 -14.08 4.76
N ILE A 163 18.65 -14.17 4.44
CA ILE A 163 17.67 -13.09 4.61
C ILE A 163 16.73 -13.45 5.75
N TYR A 164 16.68 -12.60 6.78
CA TYR A 164 15.63 -12.68 7.80
C TYR A 164 14.46 -11.83 7.33
N ALA A 165 13.27 -12.42 7.32
CA ALA A 165 12.02 -11.75 7.02
C ALA A 165 11.11 -11.80 8.26
N SER A 166 10.44 -10.70 8.59
CA SER A 166 9.54 -10.66 9.74
C SER A 166 8.37 -9.71 9.51
N ARG A 167 7.22 -10.11 10.02
CA ARG A 167 6.00 -9.31 10.04
C ARG A 167 5.70 -8.89 11.48
N ASP A 168 5.21 -7.67 11.71
CA ASP A 168 4.86 -7.22 13.05
C ASP A 168 3.82 -8.15 13.73
N ILE A 169 3.71 -8.08 15.06
CA ILE A 169 2.86 -8.98 15.85
C ILE A 169 1.36 -8.88 15.57
N TYR A 170 0.91 -7.86 14.83
CA TYR A 170 -0.47 -7.69 14.39
C TYR A 170 -0.66 -8.06 12.91
N GLY A 171 0.43 -8.10 12.14
CA GLY A 171 0.41 -8.38 10.71
C GLY A 171 -0.26 -7.28 9.89
N PHE A 172 -0.04 -6.00 10.22
CA PHE A 172 -0.66 -4.88 9.52
C PHE A 172 -0.36 -4.88 8.03
N ARG A 173 0.92 -5.05 7.65
CA ARG A 173 1.36 -5.05 6.26
C ARG A 173 1.56 -6.46 5.74
N PRO A 174 1.28 -6.72 4.47
CA PRO A 174 1.50 -8.07 3.91
C PRO A 174 2.99 -8.38 3.77
N LEU A 175 3.31 -9.66 3.88
CA LEU A 175 4.62 -10.22 3.59
C LEU A 175 4.44 -11.70 3.21
N ILE A 176 4.84 -12.06 2.00
CA ILE A 176 4.49 -13.33 1.36
C ILE A 176 5.75 -14.11 1.00
N LEU A 177 5.74 -15.41 1.20
CA LEU A 177 6.80 -16.35 0.85
C LEU A 177 6.43 -17.13 -0.41
N GLY A 178 7.38 -17.30 -1.30
CA GLY A 178 7.22 -18.09 -2.51
C GLY A 178 8.57 -18.50 -3.09
N GLY A 179 8.54 -19.25 -4.18
CA GLY A 179 9.76 -19.73 -4.82
C GLY A 179 9.51 -20.74 -5.92
N ASN A 180 10.60 -21.24 -6.47
CA ASN A 180 10.62 -22.30 -7.46
C ASN A 180 11.81 -23.23 -7.18
N SER A 181 12.17 -24.10 -8.14
CA SER A 181 13.31 -25.04 -8.01
C SER A 181 14.67 -24.35 -7.84
N GLU A 182 14.78 -23.09 -8.22
CA GLU A 182 16.05 -22.34 -8.28
C GLU A 182 16.16 -21.24 -7.22
N SER A 183 15.02 -20.80 -6.64
CA SER A 183 14.98 -19.60 -5.84
C SER A 183 13.90 -19.65 -4.73
N TYR A 184 14.18 -18.94 -3.63
CA TYR A 184 13.24 -18.69 -2.54
C TYR A 184 13.13 -17.19 -2.31
N ALA A 185 11.91 -16.65 -2.27
CA ALA A 185 11.69 -15.22 -2.20
C ALA A 185 10.69 -14.82 -1.10
N VAL A 186 10.82 -13.58 -0.65
CA VAL A 186 9.87 -12.89 0.21
C VAL A 186 9.53 -11.55 -0.41
N SER A 187 8.25 -11.16 -0.40
CA SER A 187 7.78 -9.93 -1.02
C SER A 187 6.61 -9.31 -0.26
N SER A 188 6.49 -8.01 -0.36
CA SER A 188 5.28 -7.28 0.10
C SER A 188 4.02 -7.70 -0.65
N GLU A 189 4.13 -8.20 -1.88
CA GLU A 189 2.99 -8.68 -2.68
C GLU A 189 3.34 -9.93 -3.49
N SER A 190 2.37 -10.81 -3.68
CA SER A 190 2.53 -12.04 -4.47
C SER A 190 2.81 -11.75 -5.94
N ARG A 191 2.32 -10.62 -6.47
CA ARG A 191 2.55 -10.18 -7.85
C ARG A 191 4.01 -10.26 -8.28
N ALA A 192 4.93 -9.80 -7.41
CA ALA A 192 6.35 -9.79 -7.73
C ALA A 192 6.91 -11.19 -8.02
N MET A 193 6.39 -12.21 -7.33
CA MET A 193 6.81 -13.60 -7.50
C MET A 193 6.11 -14.29 -8.67
N GLN A 194 4.79 -14.07 -8.83
CA GLN A 194 4.01 -14.67 -9.91
C GLN A 194 4.53 -14.29 -11.30
N ASN A 195 4.97 -13.03 -11.46
CA ASN A 195 5.58 -12.56 -12.71
C ASN A 195 7.03 -13.02 -12.91
N MET A 196 7.58 -13.81 -11.97
CA MET A 196 8.91 -14.44 -12.04
C MET A 196 8.81 -15.98 -12.00
N ASP A 197 7.65 -16.52 -12.39
CA ASP A 197 7.35 -17.97 -12.42
C ASP A 197 7.64 -18.67 -11.09
N MET A 198 7.31 -18.00 -9.97
CA MET A 198 7.41 -18.53 -8.62
C MET A 198 6.02 -18.91 -8.08
N GLU A 199 5.94 -20.03 -7.42
CA GLU A 199 4.77 -20.44 -6.65
C GLU A 199 4.67 -19.64 -5.36
N ILE A 200 3.45 -19.28 -4.96
CA ILE A 200 3.17 -18.68 -3.67
C ILE A 200 2.96 -19.82 -2.66
N PHE A 201 3.77 -19.83 -1.59
CA PHE A 201 3.67 -20.88 -0.58
C PHE A 201 2.72 -20.48 0.55
N ARG A 202 2.94 -19.30 1.14
CA ARG A 202 2.11 -18.75 2.22
C ARG A 202 2.48 -17.32 2.56
N ASP A 203 1.64 -16.66 3.32
CA ASP A 203 1.98 -15.42 4.00
C ASP A 203 2.87 -15.68 5.22
N VAL A 204 3.72 -14.70 5.59
CA VAL A 204 4.42 -14.67 6.86
C VAL A 204 3.39 -14.36 7.94
N ALA A 205 3.30 -15.19 8.98
CA ALA A 205 2.34 -14.98 10.05
C ALA A 205 2.69 -13.73 10.89
N PRO A 206 1.70 -13.08 11.53
CA PRO A 206 1.97 -12.02 12.49
C PRO A 206 2.94 -12.47 13.58
N GLY A 207 4.02 -11.70 13.80
CA GLY A 207 5.06 -12.02 14.77
C GLY A 207 6.06 -13.11 14.34
N GLU A 208 5.95 -13.64 13.14
CA GLU A 208 6.87 -14.65 12.64
C GLU A 208 8.19 -14.05 12.17
N ILE A 209 9.31 -14.75 12.49
CA ILE A 209 10.65 -14.48 11.97
C ILE A 209 11.09 -15.68 11.16
N VAL A 210 11.33 -15.48 9.86
CA VAL A 210 11.72 -16.51 8.90
C VAL A 210 13.15 -16.26 8.43
N LEU A 211 14.00 -17.28 8.42
CA LEU A 211 15.28 -17.26 7.72
C LEU A 211 15.13 -17.92 6.33
N ILE A 212 15.62 -17.23 5.31
CA ILE A 212 15.60 -17.64 3.92
C ILE A 212 17.05 -17.79 3.43
N ASN A 213 17.44 -18.97 2.99
CA ASN A 213 18.78 -19.23 2.43
C ASN A 213 18.72 -20.45 1.48
N ALA A 214 19.88 -21.03 1.15
CA ALA A 214 20.00 -22.18 0.26
C ALA A 214 19.21 -23.43 0.72
N LYS A 215 18.84 -23.52 2.00
CA LYS A 215 18.06 -24.64 2.58
C LYS A 215 16.53 -24.41 2.50
N GLY A 216 16.10 -23.26 1.95
CA GLY A 216 14.69 -22.87 1.88
C GLY A 216 14.28 -21.91 2.97
N PHE A 217 13.04 -22.05 3.46
CA PHE A 217 12.45 -21.25 4.52
C PHE A 217 12.50 -21.98 5.86
N GLN A 218 12.95 -21.29 6.88
CA GLN A 218 12.92 -21.78 8.24
C GLN A 218 12.30 -20.74 9.16
N THR A 219 11.17 -21.05 9.80
CA THR A 219 10.67 -20.26 10.93
C THR A 219 11.65 -20.40 12.08
N VAL A 220 12.40 -19.35 12.38
CA VAL A 220 13.42 -19.37 13.46
C VAL A 220 12.86 -18.90 14.78
N LYS A 221 11.76 -18.13 14.75
CA LYS A 221 11.03 -17.70 15.96
C LYS A 221 9.60 -17.31 15.62
N GLN A 222 8.67 -17.61 16.51
CA GLN A 222 7.31 -17.08 16.53
C GLN A 222 7.16 -16.22 17.79
N LEU A 223 6.83 -14.95 17.62
CA LEU A 223 6.49 -14.04 18.70
C LEU A 223 5.00 -14.12 19.00
N ASP A 224 4.62 -13.82 20.24
CA ASP A 224 3.22 -13.77 20.62
C ASP A 224 2.47 -12.70 19.86
N SER A 225 1.38 -13.08 19.20
CA SER A 225 0.48 -12.19 18.49
C SER A 225 -0.81 -12.05 19.32
N PRO A 226 -1.10 -10.85 19.86
CA PRO A 226 -2.31 -10.68 20.69
C PRO A 226 -3.60 -10.77 19.89
N ARG A 227 -3.56 -10.38 18.61
CA ARG A 227 -4.62 -10.50 17.61
C ARG A 227 -4.08 -10.16 16.23
N LYS A 228 -4.75 -10.64 15.21
CA LYS A 228 -4.50 -10.15 13.85
C LYS A 228 -5.12 -8.75 13.66
N ALA A 229 -4.50 -7.91 12.83
CA ALA A 229 -5.03 -6.60 12.45
C ALA A 229 -4.55 -6.19 11.05
N HIS A 230 -4.88 -7.01 10.06
CA HIS A 230 -4.50 -6.77 8.67
C HIS A 230 -5.11 -5.47 8.16
N CYS A 231 -4.34 -4.64 7.48
CA CYS A 231 -4.82 -3.36 6.95
C CYS A 231 -5.89 -3.58 5.88
N ALA A 232 -7.14 -3.24 6.15
CA ALA A 232 -8.25 -3.38 5.21
C ALA A 232 -8.04 -2.59 3.91
N PHE A 233 -7.25 -1.52 3.96
CA PHE A 233 -6.94 -0.67 2.81
C PHE A 233 -6.01 -1.35 1.80
N GLU A 234 -5.29 -2.40 2.21
CA GLU A 234 -4.46 -3.19 1.28
C GLU A 234 -5.32 -3.80 0.17
N TRP A 235 -6.44 -4.45 0.49
CA TRP A 235 -7.33 -5.01 -0.53
C TRP A 235 -8.12 -3.94 -1.28
N ALA A 236 -8.58 -2.90 -0.60
CA ALA A 236 -9.41 -1.88 -1.25
C ALA A 236 -8.62 -1.02 -2.24
N TYR A 237 -7.34 -0.71 -1.96
CA TYR A 237 -6.57 0.25 -2.74
C TYR A 237 -5.09 -0.10 -2.94
N THR A 238 -4.32 -0.39 -1.85
CA THR A 238 -2.85 -0.31 -1.89
C THR A 238 -2.24 -1.41 -2.76
N ALA A 239 -2.65 -2.65 -2.57
CA ALA A 239 -2.09 -3.78 -3.29
C ALA A 239 -2.47 -3.80 -4.76
N SER A 240 -1.65 -4.40 -5.59
CA SER A 240 -1.97 -4.64 -6.98
C SER A 240 -3.16 -5.59 -7.11
N ILE A 241 -3.99 -5.37 -8.12
CA ILE A 241 -5.25 -6.12 -8.32
C ILE A 241 -5.02 -7.62 -8.54
N ASP A 242 -3.86 -7.99 -9.06
CA ASP A 242 -3.44 -9.37 -9.33
C ASP A 242 -2.76 -10.06 -8.14
N SER A 243 -2.66 -9.39 -6.99
CA SER A 243 -2.05 -9.97 -5.79
C SER A 243 -3.00 -10.86 -4.99
N ILE A 244 -2.41 -11.82 -4.27
CA ILE A 244 -3.06 -12.63 -3.23
C ILE A 244 -2.39 -12.24 -1.90
N ILE A 245 -3.19 -11.89 -0.91
CA ILE A 245 -2.73 -11.47 0.42
C ILE A 245 -3.57 -12.17 1.48
N ASP A 246 -2.93 -12.79 2.46
CA ASP A 246 -3.59 -13.55 3.54
C ASP A 246 -4.70 -14.48 3.01
N GLY A 247 -4.43 -15.14 1.86
CA GLY A 247 -5.32 -16.09 1.19
C GLY A 247 -6.45 -15.47 0.36
N VAL A 248 -6.57 -14.14 0.26
CA VAL A 248 -7.64 -13.47 -0.48
C VAL A 248 -7.10 -12.77 -1.73
N TYR A 249 -7.74 -13.04 -2.87
CA TYR A 249 -7.45 -12.32 -4.12
C TYR A 249 -7.92 -10.87 -4.04
N VAL A 250 -7.02 -9.93 -4.29
CA VAL A 250 -7.33 -8.48 -4.27
C VAL A 250 -8.42 -8.14 -5.28
N GLN A 251 -8.38 -8.74 -6.48
CA GLN A 251 -9.42 -8.54 -7.50
C GLN A 251 -10.79 -8.99 -7.01
N GLU A 252 -10.88 -10.14 -6.33
CA GLU A 252 -12.15 -10.65 -5.81
C GLU A 252 -12.71 -9.71 -4.74
N ALA A 253 -11.90 -9.29 -3.79
CA ALA A 253 -12.30 -8.32 -2.77
C ALA A 253 -12.82 -7.01 -3.40
N ARG A 254 -12.14 -6.47 -4.42
CA ARG A 254 -12.59 -5.26 -5.13
C ARG A 254 -13.86 -5.47 -5.92
N ASN A 255 -14.02 -6.62 -6.56
CA ASN A 255 -15.28 -6.95 -7.25
C ASN A 255 -16.44 -7.03 -6.23
N ASN A 256 -16.26 -7.70 -5.10
CA ASN A 256 -17.26 -7.80 -4.04
C ASN A 256 -17.65 -6.42 -3.49
N LEU A 257 -16.69 -5.52 -3.31
CA LEU A 257 -16.95 -4.13 -2.92
C LEU A 257 -17.81 -3.37 -3.94
N GLY A 258 -17.57 -3.58 -5.22
CA GLY A 258 -18.38 -3.02 -6.30
C GLY A 258 -19.78 -3.65 -6.38
N GLU A 259 -19.89 -4.97 -6.24
CA GLU A 259 -21.17 -5.68 -6.18
C GLU A 259 -22.03 -5.20 -5.00
N SER A 260 -21.41 -4.96 -3.85
CA SER A 260 -22.09 -4.44 -2.65
C SER A 260 -22.66 -3.03 -2.87
N LEU A 261 -21.92 -2.14 -3.54
CA LEU A 261 -22.42 -0.79 -3.92
C LEU A 261 -23.60 -0.87 -4.87
N ALA A 262 -23.55 -1.75 -5.87
CA ALA A 262 -24.65 -1.95 -6.80
C ALA A 262 -25.87 -2.55 -6.10
N GLN A 263 -25.67 -3.49 -5.17
CA GLN A 263 -26.75 -4.05 -4.35
C GLN A 263 -27.43 -2.98 -3.52
N ARG A 264 -26.64 -2.09 -2.88
CA ARG A 264 -27.19 -0.95 -2.14
C ARG A 264 -28.04 -0.04 -3.02
N ASP A 265 -27.62 0.24 -4.26
CA ASP A 265 -28.45 1.01 -5.19
C ASP A 265 -29.75 0.30 -5.55
N ILE A 266 -29.71 -1.02 -5.77
CA ILE A 266 -30.91 -1.83 -6.06
C ILE A 266 -31.89 -1.79 -4.88
N ASP A 267 -31.41 -1.99 -3.66
CA ASP A 267 -32.21 -2.03 -2.44
C ASP A 267 -32.87 -0.67 -2.12
N GLU A 268 -32.21 0.43 -2.52
CA GLU A 268 -32.71 1.81 -2.35
C GLU A 268 -33.56 2.30 -3.56
N GLY A 269 -34.09 1.41 -4.42
CA GLY A 269 -35.00 1.74 -5.52
C GLY A 269 -34.37 1.75 -6.90
N GLY A 270 -33.09 1.39 -7.00
CA GLY A 270 -32.36 1.29 -8.27
C GLY A 270 -31.82 2.63 -8.78
N ILE A 271 -30.98 2.54 -9.80
CA ILE A 271 -30.42 3.68 -10.51
C ILE A 271 -30.57 3.47 -12.03
N VAL A 272 -30.98 4.51 -12.73
CA VAL A 272 -31.04 4.49 -14.20
C VAL A 272 -29.77 5.16 -14.73
N ALA A 273 -28.84 4.37 -15.25
CA ALA A 273 -27.61 4.87 -15.84
C ALA A 273 -27.28 4.13 -17.14
N ASP A 274 -26.55 4.79 -18.03
CA ASP A 274 -26.12 4.23 -19.32
C ASP A 274 -24.80 3.48 -19.22
N ILE A 275 -23.91 3.94 -18.30
CA ILE A 275 -22.52 3.50 -18.22
C ILE A 275 -22.11 3.34 -16.76
N VAL A 276 -21.41 2.24 -16.46
CA VAL A 276 -20.56 2.10 -15.27
C VAL A 276 -19.11 2.30 -15.71
N ALA A 277 -18.41 3.21 -15.07
CA ALA A 277 -17.05 3.56 -15.43
C ALA A 277 -16.11 3.58 -14.21
N PRO A 278 -14.86 3.17 -14.35
CA PRO A 278 -13.86 3.31 -13.29
C PRO A 278 -13.25 4.71 -13.28
N VAL A 279 -12.84 5.17 -12.12
CA VAL A 279 -11.69 6.06 -12.02
C VAL A 279 -10.46 5.25 -12.41
N PRO A 280 -9.64 5.70 -13.39
CA PRO A 280 -8.55 4.91 -13.91
C PRO A 280 -7.57 4.45 -12.85
N MET A 281 -7.28 3.18 -12.91
CA MET A 281 -6.54 2.23 -12.13
C MET A 281 -7.22 1.88 -10.79
N SER A 282 -7.55 2.82 -9.92
CA SER A 282 -8.09 2.54 -8.58
C SER A 282 -9.51 1.96 -8.62
N GLY A 283 -10.36 2.48 -9.48
CA GLY A 283 -11.77 2.11 -9.58
C GLY A 283 -12.08 0.86 -10.41
N VAL A 284 -11.11 0.26 -11.13
CA VAL A 284 -11.37 -0.78 -12.14
C VAL A 284 -12.07 -2.01 -11.56
N GLY A 285 -11.52 -2.61 -10.51
CA GLY A 285 -12.11 -3.79 -9.87
C GLY A 285 -13.50 -3.51 -9.29
N HIS A 286 -13.68 -2.32 -8.71
CA HIS A 286 -14.96 -1.88 -8.15
C HIS A 286 -16.02 -1.66 -9.23
N ALA A 287 -15.65 -1.04 -10.35
CA ALA A 287 -16.56 -0.83 -11.48
C ALA A 287 -16.97 -2.14 -12.16
N LEU A 288 -16.04 -3.11 -12.28
CA LEU A 288 -16.35 -4.45 -12.78
C LEU A 288 -17.35 -5.18 -11.87
N GLY A 289 -17.15 -5.13 -10.56
CA GLY A 289 -18.10 -5.72 -9.61
C GLY A 289 -19.47 -5.03 -9.67
N TYR A 290 -19.50 -3.70 -9.72
CA TYR A 290 -20.72 -2.94 -9.85
C TYR A 290 -21.49 -3.30 -11.15
N HIS A 291 -20.78 -3.35 -12.29
CA HIS A 291 -21.33 -3.80 -13.57
C HIS A 291 -21.94 -5.20 -13.49
N LYS A 292 -21.17 -6.13 -12.93
CA LYS A 292 -21.58 -7.54 -12.80
C LYS A 292 -22.91 -7.69 -12.04
N ARG A 293 -23.13 -6.88 -10.99
CA ARG A 293 -24.34 -6.91 -10.17
C ARG A 293 -25.48 -6.09 -10.78
N SER A 294 -25.23 -4.86 -11.22
CA SER A 294 -26.24 -3.93 -11.73
C SER A 294 -26.69 -4.24 -13.15
N LYS A 295 -25.88 -4.96 -13.94
CA LYS A 295 -26.06 -5.19 -15.38
C LYS A 295 -26.01 -3.93 -16.25
N ILE A 296 -25.69 -2.76 -15.68
CA ILE A 296 -25.41 -1.53 -16.45
C ILE A 296 -24.10 -1.72 -17.22
N ASN A 297 -24.03 -1.25 -18.46
CA ASN A 297 -22.89 -1.49 -19.34
C ASN A 297 -21.59 -0.88 -18.78
N TYR A 298 -20.50 -1.69 -18.71
CA TYR A 298 -19.18 -1.21 -18.34
C TYR A 298 -18.50 -0.55 -19.53
N GLN A 299 -17.94 0.66 -19.32
CA GLN A 299 -17.18 1.34 -20.35
C GLN A 299 -16.25 2.38 -19.74
N ASP A 300 -14.98 2.43 -20.19
CA ASP A 300 -14.08 3.49 -19.80
C ASP A 300 -14.56 4.85 -20.32
N VAL A 301 -14.58 5.83 -19.45
CA VAL A 301 -14.91 7.24 -19.78
C VAL A 301 -13.68 8.12 -19.75
N PHE A 302 -12.58 7.60 -19.21
CA PHE A 302 -11.29 8.27 -19.17
C PHE A 302 -10.23 7.48 -19.93
N LEU A 303 -9.41 8.19 -20.70
CA LEU A 303 -8.21 7.63 -21.31
C LEU A 303 -6.99 8.07 -20.49
N TYR A 304 -6.27 7.09 -19.96
CA TYR A 304 -5.01 7.34 -19.23
C TYR A 304 -3.83 7.30 -20.19
N ASN A 305 -3.12 8.42 -20.32
CA ASN A 305 -1.89 8.47 -21.09
C ASN A 305 -0.71 7.98 -20.26
N ARG A 306 -0.26 6.76 -20.49
CA ARG A 306 0.85 6.11 -19.78
C ARG A 306 2.19 6.81 -20.00
N TYR A 307 2.32 7.56 -21.09
CA TYR A 307 3.57 8.26 -21.48
C TYR A 307 3.62 9.70 -20.98
N ALA A 308 2.56 10.20 -20.33
CA ALA A 308 2.59 11.53 -19.73
C ALA A 308 3.38 11.50 -18.42
N ASP A 309 4.44 12.34 -18.35
CA ASP A 309 5.25 12.52 -17.15
C ASP A 309 4.44 13.00 -15.94
N ARG A 310 5.04 12.90 -14.75
CA ARG A 310 4.39 13.29 -13.50
C ARG A 310 4.17 14.81 -13.43
N SER A 311 2.93 15.21 -13.14
CA SER A 311 2.54 16.64 -13.07
C SER A 311 3.22 17.41 -11.93
N TYR A 312 3.69 16.73 -10.88
CA TYR A 312 4.30 17.38 -9.71
C TYR A 312 5.79 17.74 -9.91
N THR A 313 6.43 17.29 -10.97
CA THR A 313 7.79 17.73 -11.33
C THR A 313 7.82 19.13 -11.94
N GLN A 314 6.63 19.69 -12.25
CA GLN A 314 6.52 21.02 -12.85
C GLN A 314 6.54 22.13 -11.80
N ILE A 315 7.31 23.19 -12.09
CA ILE A 315 7.57 24.31 -11.17
C ILE A 315 6.34 25.21 -10.98
N THR A 316 5.47 25.34 -12.01
CA THR A 316 4.32 26.24 -11.95
C THR A 316 2.98 25.50 -11.84
N GLN A 317 1.99 26.12 -11.18
CA GLN A 317 0.64 25.58 -11.05
C GLN A 317 -0.03 25.35 -12.42
N VAL A 318 0.13 26.29 -13.35
CA VAL A 318 -0.40 26.21 -14.72
C VAL A 318 0.19 25.03 -15.49
N ALA A 319 1.50 24.80 -15.35
CA ALA A 319 2.16 23.64 -15.96
C ALA A 319 1.67 22.33 -15.37
N ARG A 320 1.46 22.25 -14.05
CA ARG A 320 0.88 21.08 -13.36
C ARG A 320 -0.53 20.77 -13.85
N GLU A 321 -1.39 21.76 -13.98
CA GLU A 321 -2.77 21.58 -14.49
C GLU A 321 -2.79 21.13 -15.95
N LYS A 322 -1.92 21.70 -16.79
CA LYS A 322 -1.78 21.31 -18.19
C LYS A 322 -1.26 19.87 -18.34
N MET A 323 -0.34 19.48 -17.46
CA MET A 323 0.21 18.12 -17.42
C MET A 323 -0.83 17.10 -16.89
N ALA A 324 -1.60 17.47 -15.86
CA ALA A 324 -2.68 16.64 -15.35
C ALA A 324 -3.75 16.35 -16.43
N LYS A 325 -4.10 17.35 -17.24
CA LYS A 325 -4.99 17.18 -18.41
C LYS A 325 -4.40 16.28 -19.51
N ARG A 326 -3.07 16.29 -19.70
CA ARG A 326 -2.41 15.38 -20.64
C ARG A 326 -2.41 13.94 -20.15
N LYS A 327 -2.43 13.75 -18.83
CA LYS A 327 -2.39 12.43 -18.20
C LYS A 327 -3.74 11.71 -18.25
N LEU A 328 -4.82 12.45 -18.15
CA LEU A 328 -6.19 11.92 -18.14
C LEU A 328 -7.08 12.77 -19.05
N SER A 329 -7.67 12.18 -20.08
CA SER A 329 -8.64 12.80 -20.97
C SER A 329 -9.98 12.10 -20.91
N VAL A 330 -11.07 12.88 -21.03
CA VAL A 330 -12.43 12.32 -21.10
C VAL A 330 -12.75 11.92 -22.53
N LEU A 331 -13.38 10.76 -22.70
CA LEU A 331 -13.78 10.27 -23.99
C LEU A 331 -15.10 10.92 -24.46
N PRO A 332 -15.22 11.34 -25.73
CA PRO A 332 -16.36 12.14 -26.21
C PRO A 332 -17.74 11.49 -26.11
N TYR A 333 -17.80 10.15 -26.07
CA TYR A 333 -19.09 9.43 -26.05
C TYR A 333 -19.86 9.55 -24.72
N VAL A 334 -19.28 10.19 -23.68
CA VAL A 334 -20.02 10.48 -22.43
C VAL A 334 -21.11 11.54 -22.62
N LYS A 335 -21.09 12.26 -23.76
CA LYS A 335 -22.06 13.32 -24.04
C LYS A 335 -23.50 12.78 -24.03
N GLY A 336 -24.33 13.39 -23.18
CA GLY A 336 -25.73 13.00 -22.98
C GLY A 336 -25.94 11.75 -22.16
N LYS A 337 -24.89 11.08 -21.66
CA LYS A 337 -24.95 9.83 -20.89
C LYS A 337 -25.08 10.08 -19.39
N LYS A 338 -25.77 9.17 -18.72
CA LYS A 338 -25.79 9.03 -17.26
C LYS A 338 -24.70 8.04 -16.85
N VAL A 339 -23.77 8.48 -16.03
CA VAL A 339 -22.56 7.73 -15.69
C VAL A 339 -22.54 7.37 -14.21
N VAL A 340 -22.35 6.09 -13.87
CA VAL A 340 -21.94 5.65 -12.56
C VAL A 340 -20.42 5.60 -12.55
N LEU A 341 -19.76 6.46 -11.75
CA LEU A 341 -18.31 6.54 -11.62
C LEU A 341 -17.87 5.85 -10.33
N CYS A 342 -17.13 4.75 -10.44
CA CYS A 342 -16.61 3.99 -9.31
C CYS A 342 -15.16 4.38 -8.98
N ASP A 343 -14.88 4.58 -7.68
CA ASP A 343 -13.54 4.81 -7.15
C ASP A 343 -13.36 4.04 -5.83
N ASP A 344 -12.11 3.90 -5.36
CA ASP A 344 -11.80 3.22 -4.10
C ASP A 344 -12.20 4.02 -2.87
N SER A 345 -11.81 5.29 -2.79
CA SER A 345 -11.96 6.13 -1.59
C SER A 345 -11.99 7.63 -1.90
N ILE A 346 -12.51 8.42 -0.95
CA ILE A 346 -12.41 9.87 -0.96
C ILE A 346 -11.64 10.33 0.28
N VAL A 347 -10.42 10.85 0.08
CA VAL A 347 -9.62 11.46 1.15
C VAL A 347 -9.93 12.96 1.24
N ARG A 348 -9.39 13.77 0.32
CA ARG A 348 -9.56 15.24 0.29
C ARG A 348 -10.71 15.71 -0.61
N GLY A 349 -11.20 14.85 -1.48
CA GLY A 349 -12.26 15.14 -2.45
C GLY A 349 -11.81 15.90 -3.71
N THR A 350 -10.57 16.42 -3.76
CA THR A 350 -10.09 17.23 -4.90
C THR A 350 -10.02 16.42 -6.20
N GLN A 351 -9.56 15.18 -6.12
CA GLN A 351 -9.38 14.31 -7.29
C GLN A 351 -10.75 13.97 -7.92
N ILE A 352 -11.69 13.52 -7.11
CA ILE A 352 -13.03 13.15 -7.60
C ILE A 352 -13.80 14.38 -8.10
N LEU A 353 -13.68 15.54 -7.43
CA LEU A 353 -14.23 16.82 -7.87
C LEU A 353 -13.77 17.18 -9.30
N ASN A 354 -12.48 17.04 -9.59
CA ASN A 354 -11.93 17.35 -10.91
C ASN A 354 -12.48 16.39 -11.97
N LYS A 355 -12.57 15.09 -11.67
CA LYS A 355 -13.14 14.07 -12.58
C LYS A 355 -14.62 14.34 -12.88
N VAL A 356 -15.42 14.69 -11.86
CA VAL A 356 -16.83 15.07 -12.06
C VAL A 356 -16.93 16.32 -12.92
N LYS A 357 -16.12 17.35 -12.67
CA LYS A 357 -16.07 18.57 -13.49
C LYS A 357 -15.71 18.28 -14.95
N ASP A 358 -14.74 17.41 -15.18
CA ASP A 358 -14.28 17.08 -16.53
C ASP A 358 -15.34 16.27 -17.29
N LEU A 359 -16.07 15.35 -16.65
CA LEU A 359 -17.21 14.63 -17.22
C LEU A 359 -18.37 15.60 -17.55
N LYS A 360 -18.72 16.54 -16.66
CA LYS A 360 -19.75 17.54 -16.93
C LYS A 360 -19.37 18.44 -18.12
N LYS A 361 -18.11 18.89 -18.19
CA LYS A 361 -17.61 19.66 -19.35
C LYS A 361 -17.68 18.89 -20.66
N ALA A 362 -17.49 17.56 -20.62
CA ALA A 362 -17.63 16.67 -21.77
C ALA A 362 -19.10 16.39 -22.13
N GLY A 363 -20.06 16.91 -21.35
CA GLY A 363 -21.49 16.83 -21.62
C GLY A 363 -22.18 15.61 -21.04
N ALA A 364 -21.63 14.96 -20.02
CA ALA A 364 -22.35 13.92 -19.26
C ALA A 364 -23.65 14.53 -18.68
N LYS A 365 -24.76 13.78 -18.78
CA LYS A 365 -26.08 14.23 -18.32
C LYS A 365 -26.25 14.13 -16.81
N GLU A 366 -25.86 12.99 -16.25
CA GLU A 366 -25.89 12.73 -14.82
C GLU A 366 -24.60 11.97 -14.44
N ILE A 367 -24.08 12.22 -13.22
CA ILE A 367 -22.87 11.58 -12.68
C ILE A 367 -23.15 11.11 -11.27
N HIS A 368 -23.15 9.82 -11.09
CA HIS A 368 -23.37 9.13 -9.81
C HIS A 368 -22.06 8.50 -9.34
N VAL A 369 -21.50 8.99 -8.23
CA VAL A 369 -20.22 8.52 -7.71
C VAL A 369 -20.45 7.38 -6.71
N ARG A 370 -19.69 6.29 -6.85
CA ARG A 370 -19.76 5.10 -5.98
C ARG A 370 -18.39 4.78 -5.45
N ILE A 371 -18.25 4.82 -4.13
CA ILE A 371 -16.99 4.71 -3.39
C ILE A 371 -16.93 3.40 -2.64
N ALA A 372 -15.92 2.59 -2.95
CA ALA A 372 -15.78 1.23 -2.43
C ALA A 372 -15.50 1.16 -0.92
N CYS A 373 -14.74 2.10 -0.38
CA CYS A 373 -14.51 2.21 1.07
C CYS A 373 -15.67 2.93 1.78
N PRO A 374 -15.88 2.68 3.08
CA PRO A 374 -16.60 3.60 3.94
C PRO A 374 -15.94 4.99 3.98
N PRO A 375 -16.62 6.05 4.46
CA PRO A 375 -15.99 7.36 4.65
C PRO A 375 -14.74 7.28 5.54
N LEU A 376 -13.64 7.90 5.09
CA LEU A 376 -12.42 8.02 5.89
C LEU A 376 -12.61 9.08 6.96
N MET A 377 -12.64 8.66 8.23
CA MET A 377 -12.94 9.49 9.39
C MET A 377 -11.71 9.83 10.21
N TYR A 378 -10.65 9.02 10.16
CA TYR A 378 -9.46 9.18 11.00
C TYR A 378 -8.17 9.06 10.19
N PRO A 379 -7.13 9.80 10.59
CA PRO A 379 -5.80 9.61 10.01
C PRO A 379 -5.25 8.23 10.38
N CYS A 380 -4.47 7.66 9.48
CA CYS A 380 -3.84 6.36 9.71
C CYS A 380 -2.55 6.51 10.52
N ALA A 381 -2.41 5.72 11.59
CA ALA A 381 -1.18 5.63 12.38
C ALA A 381 -0.19 4.57 11.82
N PHE A 382 -0.64 3.65 10.96
CA PHE A 382 0.11 2.45 10.54
C PHE A 382 0.68 2.51 9.12
N GLY A 383 0.81 3.70 8.52
CA GLY A 383 1.56 3.89 7.29
C GLY A 383 0.73 4.09 6.00
N ILE A 384 -0.55 4.47 6.08
CA ILE A 384 -1.30 5.04 4.96
C ILE A 384 -1.19 6.57 5.01
N SER A 385 -1.03 7.22 3.87
CA SER A 385 -0.69 8.66 3.74
C SER A 385 -1.82 9.64 4.09
N THR A 386 -2.64 9.34 5.08
CA THR A 386 -3.64 10.29 5.63
C THR A 386 -3.06 10.97 6.87
N ARG A 387 -2.73 12.27 6.76
CA ARG A 387 -1.84 12.96 7.72
C ARG A 387 -2.57 13.56 8.92
N SER A 388 -3.77 14.12 8.69
CA SER A 388 -4.52 14.83 9.73
C SER A 388 -6.02 14.76 9.48
N GLU A 389 -6.81 14.93 10.52
CA GLU A 389 -8.28 14.98 10.41
C GLU A 389 -8.76 16.11 9.47
N GLY A 390 -8.07 17.25 9.46
CA GLY A 390 -8.42 18.39 8.61
C GLY A 390 -8.30 18.13 7.10
N GLU A 391 -7.57 17.09 6.69
CA GLU A 391 -7.48 16.69 5.30
C GLU A 391 -8.65 15.80 4.86
N LEU A 392 -9.33 15.14 5.80
CA LEU A 392 -10.39 14.19 5.52
C LEU A 392 -11.68 14.93 5.19
N LEU A 393 -12.19 14.74 3.97
CA LEU A 393 -13.41 15.41 3.50
C LEU A 393 -14.61 15.11 4.40
N ALA A 394 -14.80 13.86 4.79
CA ALA A 394 -15.90 13.43 5.65
C ALA A 394 -15.90 14.16 7.00
N ARG A 395 -14.72 14.38 7.60
CA ARG A 395 -14.56 15.10 8.89
C ARG A 395 -14.95 16.57 8.84
N LYS A 396 -15.07 17.16 7.67
CA LYS A 396 -15.57 18.54 7.52
C LYS A 396 -17.07 18.65 7.77
N TYR A 397 -17.80 17.56 7.60
CA TYR A 397 -19.25 17.48 7.72
C TYR A 397 -19.70 16.71 8.97
N VAL A 398 -18.94 15.71 9.40
CA VAL A 398 -19.26 14.91 10.58
C VAL A 398 -18.17 15.08 11.65
N LYS A 399 -18.55 15.60 12.81
CA LYS A 399 -17.62 15.87 13.92
C LYS A 399 -17.58 14.75 14.99
N THR A 400 -18.58 13.89 15.04
CA THR A 400 -18.68 12.80 16.01
C THR A 400 -17.90 11.57 15.59
N GLY A 401 -17.22 10.93 16.56
CA GLY A 401 -16.19 9.94 16.32
C GLY A 401 -16.63 8.48 16.41
N ASN A 402 -17.83 8.11 15.95
CA ASN A 402 -18.29 6.73 15.94
C ASN A 402 -18.56 6.25 14.50
N ILE A 403 -18.75 4.94 14.32
CA ILE A 403 -19.28 4.39 13.08
C ILE A 403 -20.57 5.13 12.76
N LEU A 404 -20.68 5.66 11.54
CA LEU A 404 -21.83 6.44 11.11
C LEU A 404 -23.09 5.56 11.09
N SER A 405 -24.20 6.09 11.63
CA SER A 405 -25.52 5.51 11.38
C SER A 405 -25.89 5.64 9.90
N MET A 406 -26.87 4.88 9.42
CA MET A 406 -27.33 5.00 8.04
C MET A 406 -27.85 6.42 7.71
N GLU A 407 -28.53 7.06 8.64
CA GLU A 407 -29.00 8.44 8.50
C GLU A 407 -27.85 9.42 8.34
N GLN A 408 -26.83 9.33 9.21
CA GLN A 408 -25.62 10.16 9.12
C GLN A 408 -24.84 9.89 7.81
N LEU A 409 -24.80 8.65 7.36
CA LEU A 409 -24.13 8.30 6.09
C LEU A 409 -24.84 8.91 4.89
N VAL A 410 -26.19 8.83 4.84
CA VAL A 410 -27.01 9.43 3.76
C VAL A 410 -26.85 10.96 3.74
N ASP A 411 -26.88 11.63 4.91
CA ASP A 411 -26.66 13.06 5.00
C ASP A 411 -25.26 13.47 4.52
N LEU A 412 -24.23 12.71 4.91
CA LEU A 412 -22.86 12.93 4.46
C LEU A 412 -22.73 12.76 2.95
N GLU A 413 -23.34 11.73 2.39
CA GLU A 413 -23.37 11.44 0.95
C GLU A 413 -23.97 12.59 0.17
N ALA A 414 -25.10 13.15 0.65
CA ALA A 414 -25.76 14.31 0.03
C ALA A 414 -24.87 15.57 0.05
N GLN A 415 -24.21 15.84 1.19
CA GLN A 415 -23.31 16.99 1.33
C GLN A 415 -22.06 16.85 0.44
N ILE A 416 -21.49 15.65 0.36
CA ILE A 416 -20.33 15.39 -0.52
C ILE A 416 -20.77 15.50 -1.98
N ALA A 417 -21.93 14.96 -2.38
CA ALA A 417 -22.46 15.06 -3.73
C ALA A 417 -22.57 16.55 -4.16
N GLN A 418 -23.17 17.38 -3.32
CA GLN A 418 -23.25 18.81 -3.55
C GLN A 418 -21.85 19.45 -3.70
N LYS A 419 -20.92 19.11 -2.80
CA LYS A 419 -19.56 19.67 -2.81
C LYS A 419 -18.78 19.36 -4.08
N ILE A 420 -18.86 18.12 -4.57
CA ILE A 420 -18.14 17.70 -5.77
C ILE A 420 -18.92 17.93 -7.05
N GLY A 421 -20.19 18.34 -6.94
CA GLY A 421 -21.07 18.59 -8.05
C GLY A 421 -21.58 17.32 -8.76
N ALA A 422 -21.63 16.19 -8.09
CA ALA A 422 -22.22 14.96 -8.58
C ALA A 422 -23.75 14.91 -8.31
N ASP A 423 -24.49 14.14 -9.08
CA ASP A 423 -25.93 13.98 -8.89
C ASP A 423 -26.26 13.05 -7.72
N SER A 424 -25.35 12.11 -7.39
CA SER A 424 -25.36 11.36 -6.12
C SER A 424 -23.99 10.83 -5.76
N VAL A 425 -23.76 10.60 -4.48
CA VAL A 425 -22.60 9.87 -3.93
C VAL A 425 -23.12 8.76 -3.02
N LYS A 426 -22.53 7.59 -3.08
CA LYS A 426 -22.71 6.53 -2.08
C LYS A 426 -21.40 5.88 -1.74
N PHE A 427 -21.23 5.54 -0.45
CA PHE A 427 -20.14 4.76 0.10
C PHE A 427 -20.64 3.35 0.46
N ASN A 428 -19.76 2.37 0.55
CA ASN A 428 -20.12 1.15 1.26
C ASN A 428 -20.35 1.43 2.75
N THR A 429 -21.29 0.70 3.35
CA THR A 429 -21.40 0.64 4.81
C THR A 429 -20.23 -0.15 5.38
N MET A 430 -19.92 0.02 6.66
CA MET A 430 -18.84 -0.72 7.32
C MET A 430 -19.04 -2.25 7.23
N ASP A 431 -20.25 -2.73 7.45
CA ASP A 431 -20.55 -4.16 7.44
C ASP A 431 -20.43 -4.76 6.03
N ALA A 432 -20.91 -4.04 5.01
CA ALA A 432 -20.77 -4.43 3.62
C ALA A 432 -19.30 -4.43 3.18
N PHE A 433 -18.52 -3.45 3.61
CA PHE A 433 -17.09 -3.36 3.37
C PHE A 433 -16.34 -4.56 3.95
N VAL A 434 -16.51 -4.85 5.24
CA VAL A 434 -15.87 -5.99 5.92
C VAL A 434 -16.26 -7.30 5.25
N LYS A 435 -17.56 -7.52 4.99
CA LYS A 435 -18.04 -8.73 4.32
C LYS A 435 -17.39 -8.93 2.93
N SER A 436 -17.18 -7.85 2.19
CA SER A 436 -16.60 -7.90 0.85
C SER A 436 -15.13 -8.28 0.83
N LEU A 437 -14.39 -8.02 1.91
CA LEU A 437 -12.96 -8.34 2.02
C LEU A 437 -12.69 -9.82 2.30
N LEU A 438 -13.71 -10.63 2.65
CA LEU A 438 -13.58 -12.06 2.96
C LEU A 438 -12.63 -12.37 4.14
N ILE A 439 -12.34 -11.37 4.98
CA ILE A 439 -11.51 -11.48 6.19
C ILE A 439 -12.41 -11.20 7.41
N PRO A 440 -12.31 -11.98 8.48
CA PRO A 440 -13.05 -11.73 9.71
C PRO A 440 -12.78 -10.31 10.26
N ARG A 441 -13.82 -9.64 10.75
CA ARG A 441 -13.73 -8.26 11.27
C ARG A 441 -12.69 -8.08 12.35
N ASP A 442 -12.57 -9.04 13.26
CA ASP A 442 -11.62 -9.06 14.37
C ASP A 442 -10.16 -9.24 13.92
N SER A 443 -9.96 -9.67 12.68
CA SER A 443 -8.65 -9.80 12.04
C SER A 443 -8.26 -8.60 11.17
N LEU A 444 -9.11 -7.56 11.09
CA LEU A 444 -8.86 -6.35 10.30
C LEU A 444 -8.48 -5.15 11.18
N CYS A 445 -7.63 -4.30 10.63
CA CYS A 445 -7.45 -2.91 11.08
C CYS A 445 -8.42 -2.01 10.29
N LEU A 446 -9.36 -1.39 10.99
CA LEU A 446 -10.37 -0.50 10.44
C LEU A 446 -10.27 0.93 11.01
N GLN A 447 -9.16 1.26 11.70
CA GLN A 447 -8.99 2.51 12.45
C GLN A 447 -9.24 3.77 11.61
N CYS A 448 -8.88 3.76 10.33
CA CYS A 448 -9.12 4.91 9.45
C CYS A 448 -10.63 5.18 9.20
N PHE A 449 -11.50 4.23 9.49
CA PHE A 449 -12.95 4.35 9.35
C PHE A 449 -13.66 4.54 10.69
N ASP A 450 -13.31 3.76 11.73
CA ASP A 450 -14.02 3.70 13.02
C ASP A 450 -13.27 4.36 14.19
N GLY A 451 -11.99 4.72 14.01
CA GLY A 451 -11.16 5.32 15.05
C GLY A 451 -10.67 4.35 16.11
N ILE A 452 -11.02 3.07 16.01
CA ILE A 452 -10.65 2.06 17.00
C ILE A 452 -9.25 1.53 16.68
N SER A 453 -8.28 1.87 17.52
CA SER A 453 -6.93 1.33 17.37
C SER A 453 -6.90 -0.16 17.73
N PRO A 454 -6.32 -1.01 16.87
CA PRO A 454 -6.17 -2.44 17.16
C PRO A 454 -5.10 -2.72 18.23
N CYS A 455 -4.28 -1.74 18.57
CA CYS A 455 -3.24 -1.83 19.61
C CYS A 455 -3.24 -0.58 20.50
N LYS A 456 -2.59 -0.68 21.66
CA LYS A 456 -2.34 0.50 22.51
C LYS A 456 -1.30 1.41 21.83
N LEU A 457 -1.70 2.61 21.47
CA LEU A 457 -0.85 3.64 20.86
C LEU A 457 -0.11 4.45 21.93
#